data_5077808d90c1f4ae29b8e211c671274f
#
_entry.id   5077808d90c1f4ae29b8e211c671274f
#
_cell.length_a   1.000
_cell.length_b   1.000
_cell.length_c   1.000
_cell.angle_alpha   90.00
_cell.angle_beta   90.00
_cell.angle_gamma   90.00
#
_symmetry.space_group_name_H-M   'P 1'
#
loop_
_entity.id
_entity.type
_entity.pdbx_description
1 polymer ?
#
loop_
_entity_poly.entity_id
_entity_poly.type
_entity_poly.pdbx_seq_one_letter_code
_entity_poly.pdbx_strand_id
1 'polypeptide(L)'
;MNYSESVKQKYFEVNAKCGHVGRTSCVWIRFAVVAESRTDAAKRARMFGRVKHDHPNAIGYVKEIDFESFMVLKAENDADPYLHCKSKREQNQIEGFSARIEPDEFNIAKRQKKSTRNAEYKLRKSRCAEYDAKRKIFEYYSIA
;
A
#
# COMPACT_ATOMS: atom_id res chain seq x y z
N MET A 1 -40.27 -5.41 23.36
CA MET A 1 -39.07 -6.12 23.83
C MET A 1 -37.99 -5.95 22.79
N ASN A 2 -37.06 -5.07 23.04
CA ASN A 2 -35.90 -4.92 22.18
C ASN A 2 -34.88 -5.97 22.62
N TYR A 3 -34.84 -7.08 21.89
CA TYR A 3 -33.67 -7.93 21.91
C TYR A 3 -32.61 -7.17 21.17
N SER A 4 -31.77 -6.41 21.88
CA SER A 4 -30.48 -6.05 21.37
C SER A 4 -29.72 -7.37 21.22
N GLU A 5 -29.70 -7.92 20.03
CA GLU A 5 -28.69 -8.91 19.68
C GLU A 5 -27.36 -8.29 20.03
N SER A 6 -26.79 -8.74 21.15
CA SER A 6 -25.43 -8.34 21.51
C SER A 6 -24.54 -8.86 20.43
N VAL A 7 -24.09 -7.96 19.55
CA VAL A 7 -23.20 -8.31 18.45
C VAL A 7 -21.96 -8.92 19.07
N LYS A 8 -21.75 -10.20 18.82
CA LYS A 8 -20.66 -10.97 19.41
C LYS A 8 -19.34 -10.50 18.79
N GLN A 9 -18.56 -9.77 19.56
CA GLN A 9 -17.23 -9.36 19.14
C GLN A 9 -16.29 -10.57 19.07
N LYS A 10 -15.53 -10.64 17.98
CA LYS A 10 -14.53 -11.66 17.74
C LYS A 10 -13.15 -11.03 17.66
N TYR A 11 -12.14 -11.85 17.81
CA TYR A 11 -10.74 -11.42 17.76
C TYR A 11 -10.10 -11.89 16.46
N PHE A 12 -9.33 -10.99 15.84
CA PHE A 12 -8.71 -11.25 14.54
C PHE A 12 -7.23 -10.83 14.54
N GLU A 13 -6.45 -11.59 13.82
CA GLU A 13 -5.11 -11.22 13.37
C GLU A 13 -5.23 -10.74 11.93
N VAL A 14 -4.86 -9.49 11.67
CA VAL A 14 -4.90 -8.89 10.34
C VAL A 14 -3.49 -8.52 9.92
N ASN A 15 -3.01 -9.12 8.83
CA ASN A 15 -1.71 -8.78 8.26
C ASN A 15 -1.88 -7.65 7.25
N ALA A 16 -1.20 -6.53 7.48
CA ALA A 16 -1.37 -5.33 6.67
C ALA A 16 -0.02 -4.74 6.23
N LYS A 17 -0.02 -4.16 5.03
CA LYS A 17 1.12 -3.39 4.52
C LYS A 17 1.15 -2.01 5.16
N CYS A 18 2.24 -1.69 5.82
CA CYS A 18 2.46 -0.40 6.44
C CYS A 18 3.45 0.46 5.64
N GLY A 19 3.28 1.76 5.71
CA GLY A 19 3.99 2.74 4.90
C GLY A 19 5.07 3.51 5.63
N HIS A 20 5.35 4.71 5.13
CA HIS A 20 6.42 5.62 5.57
C HIS A 20 7.84 5.09 5.33
N VAL A 21 7.99 4.15 4.41
CA VAL A 21 9.27 3.55 4.01
C VAL A 21 9.54 3.68 2.50
N GLY A 22 8.77 4.52 1.82
CA GLY A 22 8.82 4.72 0.39
C GLY A 22 7.68 4.01 -0.35
N ARG A 23 7.39 4.46 -1.57
CA ARG A 23 6.25 3.92 -2.37
C ARG A 23 6.46 2.48 -2.80
N THR A 24 7.70 2.09 -3.08
CA THR A 24 8.07 0.76 -3.58
C THR A 24 8.49 -0.19 -2.47
N SER A 25 8.32 0.21 -1.22
CA SER A 25 8.67 -0.57 -0.04
C SER A 25 7.49 -0.62 0.93
N CYS A 26 7.46 -1.63 1.78
CA CYS A 26 6.44 -1.79 2.81
C CYS A 26 7.01 -2.52 4.03
N VAL A 27 6.28 -2.43 5.12
CA VAL A 27 6.52 -3.23 6.33
C VAL A 27 5.24 -4.01 6.61
N TRP A 28 5.32 -5.32 6.67
CA TRP A 28 4.20 -6.18 7.05
C TRP A 28 4.05 -6.23 8.56
N ILE A 29 2.89 -5.82 9.05
CA ILE A 29 2.56 -5.85 10.47
C ILE A 29 1.32 -6.69 10.69
N ARG A 30 1.36 -7.54 11.70
CA ARG A 30 0.20 -8.28 12.18
C ARG A 30 -0.48 -7.48 13.28
N PHE A 31 -1.69 -7.03 13.02
CA PHE A 31 -2.47 -6.25 13.97
C PHE A 31 -3.47 -7.12 14.72
N ALA A 32 -3.60 -6.87 16.01
CA ALA A 32 -4.68 -7.42 16.82
C ALA A 32 -5.92 -6.53 16.68
N VAL A 33 -7.01 -7.08 16.15
CA VAL A 33 -8.24 -6.33 15.84
C VAL A 33 -9.43 -7.02 16.48
N VAL A 34 -10.29 -6.24 17.12
CA VAL A 34 -11.61 -6.67 17.60
C VAL A 34 -12.65 -6.24 16.58
N ALA A 35 -13.43 -7.17 16.08
CA ALA A 35 -14.45 -6.90 15.07
C ALA A 35 -15.58 -7.93 15.12
N GLU A 36 -16.64 -7.66 14.39
CA GLU A 36 -17.81 -8.54 14.31
C GLU A 36 -17.63 -9.64 13.25
N SER A 37 -16.90 -9.33 12.20
CA SER A 37 -16.64 -10.21 11.07
C SER A 37 -15.25 -9.97 10.48
N ARG A 38 -14.83 -10.87 9.61
CA ARG A 38 -13.55 -10.71 8.85
C ARG A 38 -13.54 -9.45 8.02
N THR A 39 -14.65 -9.13 7.37
CA THR A 39 -14.77 -7.90 6.55
C THR A 39 -14.63 -6.65 7.41
N ASP A 40 -15.27 -6.63 8.58
CA ASP A 40 -15.18 -5.53 9.54
C ASP A 40 -13.75 -5.41 10.09
N ALA A 41 -13.08 -6.51 10.40
CA ALA A 41 -11.69 -6.53 10.84
C ALA A 41 -10.75 -5.92 9.78
N ALA A 42 -10.92 -6.27 8.52
CA ALA A 42 -10.14 -5.69 7.42
C ALA A 42 -10.38 -4.18 7.29
N LYS A 43 -11.62 -3.72 7.39
CA LYS A 43 -11.96 -2.29 7.35
C LYS A 43 -11.33 -1.52 8.50
N ARG A 44 -11.38 -2.06 9.70
CA ARG A 44 -10.77 -1.43 10.89
C ARG A 44 -9.24 -1.35 10.78
N ALA A 45 -8.61 -2.42 10.29
CA ALA A 45 -7.16 -2.44 10.08
C ALA A 45 -6.71 -1.39 9.05
N ARG A 46 -7.48 -1.17 7.98
CA ARG A 46 -7.18 -0.11 6.99
C ARG A 46 -7.18 1.29 7.57
N MET A 47 -7.90 1.52 8.66
CA MET A 47 -7.97 2.83 9.33
C MET A 47 -6.78 3.11 10.25
N PHE A 48 -5.91 2.15 10.51
CA PHE A 48 -4.71 2.37 11.31
C PHE A 48 -3.71 3.29 10.59
N GLY A 49 -3.11 4.21 11.33
CA GLY A 49 -2.32 5.29 10.76
C GLY A 49 -1.10 4.89 9.94
N ARG A 50 -0.54 3.71 10.16
CA ARG A 50 0.62 3.21 9.43
C ARG A 50 0.28 2.43 8.18
N VAL A 51 -0.94 1.92 8.09
CA VAL A 51 -1.40 1.11 6.95
C VAL A 51 -1.54 1.97 5.69
N LYS A 52 -1.12 1.44 4.56
CA LYS A 52 -1.25 2.09 3.25
C LYS A 52 -2.73 2.12 2.81
N HIS A 53 -3.46 3.16 3.17
CA HIS A 53 -4.91 3.26 2.97
C HIS A 53 -5.35 3.15 1.51
N ASP A 54 -4.61 3.76 0.60
CA ASP A 54 -4.94 3.83 -0.83
C ASP A 54 -4.44 2.62 -1.63
N HIS A 55 -3.80 1.68 -0.96
CA HIS A 55 -3.24 0.49 -1.60
C HIS A 55 -4.32 -0.60 -1.68
N PRO A 56 -4.69 -1.10 -2.89
CA PRO A 56 -5.73 -2.12 -3.03
C PRO A 56 -5.38 -3.44 -2.34
N ASN A 57 -4.10 -3.77 -2.21
CA ASN A 57 -3.59 -4.97 -1.57
C ASN A 57 -2.98 -4.69 -0.18
N ALA A 58 -3.49 -3.66 0.51
CA ALA A 58 -2.99 -3.30 1.84
C ALA A 58 -3.21 -4.42 2.88
N ILE A 59 -4.29 -5.16 2.78
CA ILE A 59 -4.60 -6.27 3.67
C ILE A 59 -4.15 -7.58 3.05
N GLY A 60 -3.22 -8.28 3.70
CA GLY A 60 -2.70 -9.56 3.24
C GLY A 60 -3.62 -10.72 3.60
N TYR A 61 -3.90 -10.90 4.87
CA TYR A 61 -4.86 -11.92 5.35
C TYR A 61 -5.58 -11.43 6.60
N VAL A 62 -6.73 -12.07 6.87
CA VAL A 62 -7.53 -11.89 8.08
C VAL A 62 -7.79 -13.28 8.67
N LYS A 63 -7.36 -13.50 9.91
CA LYS A 63 -7.49 -14.76 10.60
C LYS A 63 -8.20 -14.55 11.94
N GLU A 64 -9.24 -15.35 12.20
CA GLU A 64 -9.87 -15.37 13.51
C GLU A 64 -8.96 -16.07 14.52
N ILE A 65 -8.75 -15.46 15.69
CA ILE A 65 -7.90 -15.95 16.76
C ILE A 65 -8.64 -15.98 18.07
N ASP A 66 -8.11 -16.70 19.05
CA ASP A 66 -8.67 -16.73 20.40
C ASP A 66 -8.23 -15.48 21.19
N PHE A 67 -8.84 -15.31 22.37
CA PHE A 67 -8.55 -14.17 23.23
C PHE A 67 -7.11 -14.14 23.72
N GLU A 68 -6.52 -15.28 24.03
CA GLU A 68 -5.13 -15.37 24.51
C GLU A 68 -4.15 -14.94 23.43
N SER A 69 -4.33 -15.44 22.20
CA SER A 69 -3.52 -15.04 21.04
C SER A 69 -3.70 -13.56 20.72
N PHE A 70 -4.92 -13.04 20.85
CA PHE A 70 -5.20 -11.62 20.68
C PHE A 70 -4.44 -10.76 21.69
N MET A 71 -4.43 -11.15 22.96
CA MET A 71 -3.72 -10.41 24.01
C MET A 71 -2.20 -10.41 23.79
N VAL A 72 -1.64 -11.53 23.36
CA VAL A 72 -0.20 -11.60 23.00
C VAL A 72 0.11 -10.69 21.83
N LEU A 73 -0.68 -10.75 20.76
CA LEU A 73 -0.47 -9.93 19.57
C LEU A 73 -0.66 -8.43 19.86
N LYS A 74 -1.64 -8.08 20.67
CA LYS A 74 -1.86 -6.69 21.11
C LYS A 74 -0.67 -6.17 21.92
N ALA A 75 -0.10 -6.98 22.81
CA ALA A 75 1.10 -6.62 23.55
C ALA A 75 2.29 -6.40 22.62
N GLU A 76 2.46 -7.22 21.59
CA GLU A 76 3.49 -7.03 20.56
C GLU A 76 3.27 -5.72 19.80
N ASN A 77 2.04 -5.40 19.42
CA ASN A 77 1.73 -4.13 18.74
C ASN A 77 2.03 -2.92 19.66
N ASP A 78 1.66 -2.99 20.92
CA ASP A 78 1.89 -1.91 21.88
C ASP A 78 3.38 -1.69 22.16
N ALA A 79 4.18 -2.75 22.08
CA ALA A 79 5.63 -2.72 22.28
C ALA A 79 6.42 -2.34 21.00
N ASP A 80 5.80 -2.36 19.84
CA ASP A 80 6.48 -2.10 18.57
C ASP A 80 6.80 -0.61 18.40
N PRO A 81 8.09 -0.21 18.42
CA PRO A 81 8.48 1.18 18.32
C PRO A 81 8.09 1.81 16.97
N TYR A 82 8.02 1.03 15.89
CA TYR A 82 7.59 1.51 14.58
C TYR A 82 6.16 2.05 14.58
N LEU A 83 5.25 1.41 15.31
CA LEU A 83 3.85 1.82 15.40
C LEU A 83 3.66 3.10 16.24
N HIS A 84 4.62 3.44 17.08
CA HIS A 84 4.55 4.57 18.01
C HIS A 84 5.44 5.75 17.65
N CYS A 85 6.29 5.63 16.63
CA CYS A 85 7.15 6.75 16.24
C CYS A 85 6.34 7.86 15.55
N LYS A 86 6.69 9.10 15.86
CA LYS A 86 5.99 10.30 15.39
C LYS A 86 6.66 10.97 14.19
N SER A 87 7.91 10.63 13.92
CA SER A 87 8.69 11.22 12.83
C SER A 87 9.53 10.17 12.11
N LYS A 88 9.94 10.51 10.89
CA LYS A 88 10.85 9.66 10.11
C LYS A 88 12.22 9.53 10.79
N ARG A 89 12.64 10.55 11.50
CA ARG A 89 13.91 10.54 12.26
C ARG A 89 13.87 9.50 13.37
N GLU A 90 12.80 9.45 14.15
CA GLU A 90 12.59 8.40 15.17
C GLU A 90 12.54 7.02 14.54
N GLN A 91 11.84 6.88 13.42
CA GLN A 91 11.76 5.61 12.69
C GLN A 91 13.15 5.10 12.26
N ASN A 92 14.00 5.98 11.76
CA ASN A 92 15.35 5.61 11.32
C ASN A 92 16.30 5.26 12.48
N GLN A 93 15.97 5.67 13.69
CA GLN A 93 16.73 5.33 14.90
C GLN A 93 16.36 3.97 15.51
N ILE A 94 15.33 3.31 15.00
CA ILE A 94 14.92 1.99 15.47
C ILE A 94 15.96 0.96 15.03
N GLU A 95 16.51 0.23 16.00
CA GLU A 95 17.49 -0.81 15.72
C GLU A 95 16.88 -1.95 14.90
N GLY A 96 17.57 -2.34 13.83
CA GLY A 96 17.13 -3.41 12.95
C GLY A 96 15.91 -3.09 12.08
N PHE A 97 15.48 -1.83 12.03
CA PHE A 97 14.30 -1.44 11.26
C PHE A 97 14.46 -1.71 9.75
N SER A 98 15.63 -1.47 9.20
CA SER A 98 15.91 -1.70 7.78
C SER A 98 15.71 -3.16 7.35
N ALA A 99 15.93 -4.11 8.25
CA ALA A 99 15.69 -5.53 7.99
C ALA A 99 14.20 -5.90 7.88
N ARG A 100 13.30 -5.06 8.40
CA ARG A 100 11.85 -5.24 8.36
C ARG A 100 11.23 -4.70 7.06
N ILE A 101 11.97 -3.89 6.32
CA ILE A 101 11.50 -3.27 5.07
C ILE A 101 11.56 -4.31 3.96
N GLU A 102 10.43 -4.52 3.29
CA GLU A 102 10.29 -5.43 2.17
C GLU A 102 9.89 -4.69 0.89
N PRO A 103 10.19 -5.22 -0.30
CA PRO A 103 9.72 -4.62 -1.54
C PRO A 103 8.19 -4.74 -1.65
N ASP A 104 7.55 -3.66 -2.08
CA ASP A 104 6.13 -3.64 -2.42
C ASP A 104 5.98 -3.94 -3.92
N GLU A 105 5.82 -5.19 -4.27
CA GLU A 105 5.78 -5.67 -5.65
C GLU A 105 4.64 -5.04 -6.46
N PHE A 106 3.49 -4.81 -5.85
CA PHE A 106 2.36 -4.17 -6.50
C PHE A 106 2.71 -2.75 -6.97
N ASN A 107 3.29 -1.94 -6.10
CA ASN A 107 3.67 -0.57 -6.43
C ASN A 107 4.87 -0.52 -7.38
N ILE A 108 5.80 -1.45 -7.29
CA ILE A 108 6.90 -1.61 -8.24
C ILE A 108 6.37 -1.89 -9.64
N ALA A 109 5.46 -2.84 -9.79
CA ALA A 109 4.83 -3.19 -11.06
C ALA A 109 4.02 -2.01 -11.64
N LYS A 110 3.27 -1.29 -10.80
CA LYS A 110 2.53 -0.09 -11.19
C LYS A 110 3.45 1.02 -11.70
N ARG A 111 4.57 1.22 -11.05
CA ARG A 111 5.59 2.21 -11.46
C ARG A 111 6.23 1.84 -12.79
N GLN A 112 6.56 0.58 -13.00
CA GLN A 112 7.11 0.06 -14.27
C GLN A 112 6.13 0.25 -15.43
N LYS A 113 4.84 -0.07 -15.25
CA LYS A 113 3.80 0.16 -16.26
C LYS A 113 3.65 1.63 -16.62
N LYS A 114 3.72 2.52 -15.65
CA LYS A 114 3.67 3.97 -15.88
C LYS A 114 4.89 4.46 -16.68
N SER A 115 6.07 3.98 -16.35
CA SER A 115 7.31 4.30 -17.06
C SER A 115 7.26 3.84 -18.52
N THR A 116 6.79 2.63 -18.79
CA THR A 116 6.62 2.08 -20.14
C THR A 116 5.61 2.90 -20.94
N ARG A 117 4.47 3.26 -20.37
CA ARG A 117 3.48 4.11 -21.04
C ARG A 117 4.02 5.50 -21.39
N ASN A 118 4.80 6.09 -20.50
CA ASN A 118 5.43 7.38 -20.76
C ASN A 118 6.46 7.30 -21.90
N ALA A 119 7.25 6.23 -21.96
CA ALA A 119 8.20 5.98 -23.04
C ALA A 119 7.48 5.79 -24.38
N GLU A 120 6.40 5.02 -24.41
CA GLU A 120 5.57 4.84 -25.62
C GLU A 120 4.94 6.15 -26.07
N TYR A 121 4.42 6.95 -25.16
CA TYR A 121 3.86 8.28 -25.48
C TYR A 121 4.92 9.20 -26.11
N LYS A 122 6.11 9.28 -25.54
CA LYS A 122 7.23 10.07 -26.08
C LYS A 122 7.63 9.59 -27.47
N LEU A 123 7.68 8.29 -27.69
CA LEU A 123 8.01 7.70 -28.97
C LEU A 123 6.97 8.05 -30.04
N ARG A 124 5.68 7.94 -29.74
CA ARG A 124 4.58 8.35 -30.63
C ARG A 124 4.67 9.83 -31.00
N LYS A 125 4.91 10.67 -30.01
CA LYS A 125 5.05 12.12 -30.22
C LYS A 125 6.20 12.45 -31.14
N SER A 126 7.34 11.78 -30.97
CA SER A 126 8.52 11.92 -31.84
C SER A 126 8.21 11.51 -33.29
N ARG A 127 7.55 10.36 -33.49
CA ARG A 127 7.15 9.88 -34.82
C ARG A 127 6.18 10.83 -35.51
N CYS A 128 5.21 11.38 -34.79
CA CYS A 128 4.28 12.36 -35.35
C CYS A 128 5.00 13.63 -35.76
N ALA A 129 5.95 14.13 -34.98
CA ALA A 129 6.76 15.30 -35.32
C ALA A 129 7.59 15.08 -36.59
N GLU A 130 8.20 13.90 -36.74
CA GLU A 130 8.93 13.54 -37.97
C GLU A 130 8.04 13.50 -39.21
N TYR A 131 6.85 12.90 -39.06
CA TYR A 131 5.89 12.85 -40.14
C TYR A 131 5.43 14.24 -40.57
N ASP A 132 5.10 15.10 -39.63
CA ASP A 132 4.69 16.48 -39.91
C ASP A 132 5.80 17.29 -40.56
N ALA A 133 7.05 17.12 -40.14
CA ALA A 133 8.21 17.76 -40.77
C ALA A 133 8.38 17.32 -42.20
N LYS A 134 8.33 16.02 -42.49
CA LYS A 134 8.40 15.46 -43.84
C LYS A 134 7.25 15.95 -44.75
N ARG A 135 6.02 16.03 -44.20
CA ARG A 135 4.88 16.54 -44.91
C ARG A 135 5.02 17.99 -45.29
N LYS A 136 5.54 18.85 -44.42
CA LYS A 136 5.82 20.27 -44.69
C LYS A 136 6.85 20.45 -45.81
N ILE A 137 7.90 19.66 -45.81
CA ILE A 137 8.91 19.65 -46.84
C ILE A 137 8.30 19.27 -48.21
N PHE A 138 7.49 18.21 -48.24
CA PHE A 138 6.82 17.76 -49.45
C PHE A 138 5.87 18.83 -50.00
N GLU A 139 5.05 19.46 -49.15
CA GLU A 139 4.17 20.55 -49.54
C GLU A 139 4.94 21.74 -50.10
N TYR A 140 6.07 22.11 -49.51
CA TYR A 140 6.95 23.16 -49.97
C TYR A 140 7.46 22.89 -51.39
N TYR A 141 7.95 21.69 -51.68
CA TYR A 141 8.44 21.32 -53.00
C TYR A 141 7.35 21.06 -54.05
N SER A 142 6.13 20.83 -53.65
CA SER A 142 4.98 20.59 -54.57
C SER A 142 4.37 21.86 -55.12
N ILE A 143 4.68 23.02 -54.56
CA ILE A 143 4.18 24.34 -54.98
C ILE A 143 5.07 25.00 -56.04
N ALA A 144 6.23 24.48 -56.30
CA ALA A 144 7.17 25.02 -57.30
C ALA A 144 6.78 24.68 -58.72
#